data_3348b34759f6f89eb8c1e6842289f6a1
#
_entry.id   3348b34759f6f89eb8c1e6842289f6a1
#
_cell.length_a   1.000
_cell.length_b   1.000
_cell.length_c   1.000
_cell.angle_alpha   90.00
_cell.angle_beta   90.00
_cell.angle_gamma   90.00
#
_symmetry.space_group_name_H-M   'P 1'
#
loop_
_entity.id
_entity.type
_entity.pdbx_description
1 polymer ?
#
loop_
_entity_poly.entity_id
_entity_poly.type
_entity_poly.pdbx_seq_one_letter_code
_entity_poly.pdbx_strand_id
1 'polypeptide(L)'
;AQSAVDSKALIEASVHEVDEGDRNATRVSESLNEVVVGVHTVAENAKKMKAISLNQAESMDQADLATAKIAEIVQNNSAAAQETSATSEELTAQATALSGLVSKFRLRD
;
A
#
# COMPACT_ATOMS: atom_id res chain seq x y z
N ALA A 1 23.07 -72.85 -23.75
CA ALA A 1 23.53 -72.19 -22.98
C ALA A 1 23.88 -70.73 -23.11
N GLN A 2 24.47 -70.20 -24.17
CA GLN A 2 24.73 -68.75 -24.33
C GLN A 2 23.42 -67.98 -24.48
N SER A 3 22.46 -68.45 -25.25
CA SER A 3 21.16 -67.76 -25.43
C SER A 3 20.31 -67.69 -24.15
N ALA A 4 20.44 -68.65 -23.25
CA ALA A 4 19.76 -68.61 -21.92
C ALA A 4 20.41 -67.57 -21.02
N VAL A 5 21.73 -67.40 -21.06
CA VAL A 5 22.48 -66.39 -20.32
C VAL A 5 22.15 -64.98 -20.82
N ASP A 6 22.07 -64.81 -22.15
CA ASP A 6 21.72 -63.55 -22.80
C ASP A 6 20.25 -63.17 -22.50
N SER A 7 19.33 -64.12 -22.51
CA SER A 7 17.93 -63.89 -22.15
C SER A 7 17.77 -63.48 -20.70
N LYS A 8 18.55 -64.12 -19.77
CA LYS A 8 18.53 -63.73 -18.38
C LYS A 8 19.03 -62.30 -18.17
N ALA A 9 20.15 -61.94 -18.79
CA ALA A 9 20.72 -60.61 -18.72
C ALA A 9 19.73 -59.55 -19.26
N LEU A 10 19.03 -59.84 -20.35
CA LEU A 10 18.02 -58.94 -20.94
C LEU A 10 16.82 -58.77 -20.04
N ILE A 11 16.36 -59.84 -19.36
CA ILE A 11 15.28 -59.80 -18.36
C ILE A 11 15.70 -58.94 -17.16
N GLU A 12 16.89 -59.14 -16.62
CA GLU A 12 17.42 -58.38 -15.51
C GLU A 12 17.54 -56.87 -15.83
N ALA A 13 18.02 -56.53 -17.03
CA ALA A 13 18.05 -55.16 -17.51
C ALA A 13 16.66 -54.57 -17.67
N SER A 14 15.72 -55.32 -18.22
CA SER A 14 14.31 -54.85 -18.34
C SER A 14 13.64 -54.63 -16.99
N VAL A 15 13.87 -55.49 -16.02
CA VAL A 15 13.37 -55.30 -14.63
C VAL A 15 13.97 -54.05 -14.01
N HIS A 16 15.26 -53.82 -14.19
CA HIS A 16 15.91 -52.61 -13.70
C HIS A 16 15.33 -51.34 -14.33
N GLU A 17 15.11 -51.33 -15.65
CA GLU A 17 14.47 -50.17 -16.32
C GLU A 17 13.02 -49.91 -15.83
N VAL A 18 12.27 -50.98 -15.60
CA VAL A 18 10.89 -50.84 -15.03
C VAL A 18 10.93 -50.27 -13.62
N ASP A 19 11.86 -50.73 -12.77
CA ASP A 19 12.03 -50.20 -11.41
C ASP A 19 12.45 -48.73 -11.42
N GLU A 20 13.35 -48.35 -12.32
CA GLU A 20 13.77 -46.96 -12.51
C GLU A 20 12.60 -46.07 -13.05
N GLY A 21 11.83 -46.63 -13.97
CA GLY A 21 10.61 -45.99 -14.47
C GLY A 21 9.57 -45.74 -13.38
N ASP A 22 9.36 -46.69 -12.50
CA ASP A 22 8.47 -46.60 -11.35
C ASP A 22 8.91 -45.50 -10.36
N ARG A 23 10.18 -45.47 -10.04
CA ARG A 23 10.76 -44.38 -9.21
C ARG A 23 10.60 -43.00 -9.83
N ASN A 24 10.82 -42.91 -11.14
CA ASN A 24 10.62 -41.65 -11.86
C ASN A 24 9.15 -41.22 -11.87
N ALA A 25 8.23 -42.17 -12.07
CA ALA A 25 6.77 -41.89 -11.98
C ALA A 25 6.38 -41.42 -10.57
N THR A 26 6.91 -42.00 -9.52
CA THR A 26 6.67 -41.55 -8.14
C THR A 26 7.17 -40.12 -7.92
N ARG A 27 8.38 -39.81 -8.37
CA ARG A 27 8.97 -38.45 -8.26
C ARG A 27 8.14 -37.41 -9.04
N VAL A 28 7.66 -37.78 -10.21
CA VAL A 28 6.76 -36.89 -10.99
C VAL A 28 5.46 -36.67 -10.23
N SER A 29 4.87 -37.72 -9.66
CA SER A 29 3.64 -37.61 -8.85
C SER A 29 3.82 -36.69 -7.65
N GLU A 30 4.94 -36.83 -6.93
CA GLU A 30 5.30 -35.95 -5.81
C GLU A 30 5.45 -34.49 -6.25
N SER A 31 6.18 -34.25 -7.35
CA SER A 31 6.35 -32.91 -7.91
C SER A 31 5.03 -32.28 -8.36
N LEU A 32 4.13 -33.07 -8.96
CA LEU A 32 2.78 -32.60 -9.31
C LEU A 32 1.96 -32.23 -8.08
N ASN A 33 2.09 -32.98 -7.01
CA ASN A 33 1.39 -32.66 -5.75
C ASN A 33 1.91 -31.34 -5.15
N GLU A 34 3.22 -31.09 -5.18
CA GLU A 34 3.83 -29.82 -4.78
C GLU A 34 3.30 -28.65 -5.64
N VAL A 35 3.17 -28.86 -6.94
CA VAL A 35 2.56 -27.85 -7.85
C VAL A 35 1.10 -27.56 -7.46
N VAL A 36 0.30 -28.58 -7.16
CA VAL A 36 -1.09 -28.38 -6.72
C VAL A 36 -1.15 -27.56 -5.43
N VAL A 37 -0.29 -27.88 -4.44
CA VAL A 37 -0.19 -27.10 -3.20
C VAL A 37 0.23 -25.66 -3.48
N GLY A 38 1.18 -25.45 -4.38
CA GLY A 38 1.63 -24.13 -4.82
C GLY A 38 0.49 -23.32 -5.46
N VAL A 39 -0.28 -23.93 -6.33
CA VAL A 39 -1.45 -23.28 -6.97
C VAL A 39 -2.50 -22.89 -5.93
N HIS A 40 -2.78 -23.74 -4.95
CA HIS A 40 -3.68 -23.40 -3.86
C HIS A 40 -3.18 -22.19 -3.05
N THR A 41 -1.89 -22.15 -2.74
CA THR A 41 -1.26 -21.02 -2.03
C THR A 41 -1.40 -19.72 -2.83
N VAL A 42 -1.17 -19.77 -4.14
CA VAL A 42 -1.34 -18.61 -5.03
C VAL A 42 -2.80 -18.13 -5.03
N ALA A 43 -3.76 -19.04 -5.12
CA ALA A 43 -5.18 -18.72 -5.06
C ALA A 43 -5.59 -18.03 -3.75
N GLU A 44 -5.10 -18.53 -2.61
CA GLU A 44 -5.32 -17.92 -1.31
C GLU A 44 -4.70 -16.52 -1.21
N ASN A 45 -3.48 -16.35 -1.71
CA ASN A 45 -2.81 -15.06 -1.73
C ASN A 45 -3.55 -14.06 -2.63
N ALA A 46 -4.08 -14.50 -3.76
CA ALA A 46 -4.89 -13.66 -4.64
C ALA A 46 -6.17 -13.17 -3.95
N LYS A 47 -6.84 -14.02 -3.17
CA LYS A 47 -8.01 -13.62 -2.36
C LYS A 47 -7.63 -12.57 -1.30
N LYS A 48 -6.50 -12.77 -0.60
CA LYS A 48 -5.99 -11.80 0.38
C LYS A 48 -5.64 -10.47 -0.28
N MET A 49 -4.97 -10.49 -1.42
CA MET A 49 -4.66 -9.28 -2.19
C MET A 49 -5.92 -8.52 -2.58
N LYS A 50 -6.97 -9.21 -3.03
CA LYS A 50 -8.26 -8.57 -3.35
C LYS A 50 -8.85 -7.86 -2.13
N ALA A 51 -8.86 -8.51 -0.96
CA ALA A 51 -9.35 -7.90 0.27
C ALA A 51 -8.53 -6.66 0.68
N ILE A 52 -7.21 -6.75 0.62
CA ILE A 52 -6.31 -5.63 0.92
C ILE A 52 -6.55 -4.47 -0.06
N SER A 53 -6.69 -4.75 -1.35
CA SER A 53 -6.94 -3.73 -2.37
C SER A 53 -8.27 -2.99 -2.15
N LEU A 54 -9.31 -3.70 -1.72
CA LEU A 54 -10.59 -3.08 -1.38
C LEU A 54 -10.47 -2.15 -0.16
N ASN A 55 -9.78 -2.58 0.90
CA ASN A 55 -9.54 -1.74 2.07
C ASN A 55 -8.65 -0.52 1.73
N GLN A 56 -7.70 -0.72 0.82
CA GLN A 56 -6.86 0.38 0.35
C GLN A 56 -7.65 1.41 -0.46
N ALA A 57 -8.57 0.96 -1.31
CA ALA A 57 -9.45 1.87 -2.05
C ALA A 57 -10.32 2.72 -1.09
N GLU A 58 -10.92 2.10 -0.07
CA GLU A 58 -11.66 2.82 0.97
C GLU A 58 -10.80 3.84 1.72
N SER A 59 -9.55 3.47 2.05
CA SER A 59 -8.60 4.38 2.70
C SER A 59 -8.22 5.56 1.81
N MET A 60 -8.12 5.35 0.49
CA MET A 60 -7.86 6.42 -0.47
C MET A 60 -9.05 7.38 -0.58
N ASP A 61 -10.29 6.88 -0.58
CA ASP A 61 -11.48 7.71 -0.56
C ASP A 61 -11.53 8.59 0.71
N GLN A 62 -11.17 8.04 1.85
CA GLN A 62 -11.06 8.81 3.10
C GLN A 62 -9.97 9.87 3.04
N ALA A 63 -8.83 9.56 2.43
CA ALA A 63 -7.73 10.51 2.23
C ALA A 63 -8.15 11.67 1.31
N ASP A 64 -8.89 11.38 0.25
CA ASP A 64 -9.42 12.40 -0.66
C ASP A 64 -10.39 13.35 0.06
N LEU A 65 -11.29 12.81 0.88
CA LEU A 65 -12.19 13.62 1.71
C LEU A 65 -11.44 14.49 2.71
N ALA A 66 -10.40 13.94 3.36
CA ALA A 66 -9.55 14.69 4.28
C ALA A 66 -8.78 15.81 3.55
N THR A 67 -8.28 15.56 2.36
CA THR A 67 -7.59 16.54 1.53
C THR A 67 -8.52 17.69 1.12
N ALA A 68 -9.75 17.37 0.72
CA ALA A 68 -10.76 18.39 0.41
C ALA A 68 -11.08 19.25 1.65
N LYS A 69 -11.16 18.64 2.82
CA LYS A 69 -11.38 19.38 4.08
C LYS A 69 -10.21 20.28 4.45
N ILE A 70 -8.98 19.83 4.21
CA ILE A 70 -7.77 20.66 4.39
C ILE A 70 -7.80 21.87 3.46
N ALA A 71 -8.20 21.70 2.21
CA ALA A 71 -8.32 22.82 1.26
C ALA A 71 -9.34 23.85 1.74
N GLU A 72 -10.48 23.43 2.27
CA GLU A 72 -11.48 24.32 2.87
C GLU A 72 -10.90 25.10 4.07
N ILE A 73 -10.18 24.41 4.96
CA ILE A 73 -9.51 25.03 6.11
C ILE A 73 -8.47 26.05 5.67
N VAL A 74 -7.69 25.75 4.64
CA VAL A 74 -6.69 26.69 4.09
C VAL A 74 -7.35 27.95 3.55
N GLN A 75 -8.47 27.82 2.85
CA GLN A 75 -9.24 28.98 2.38
C GLN A 75 -9.77 29.82 3.53
N ASN A 76 -10.36 29.18 4.54
CA ASN A 76 -10.86 29.87 5.73
C ASN A 76 -9.75 30.56 6.51
N ASN A 77 -8.58 29.93 6.65
CA ASN A 77 -7.43 30.54 7.30
C ASN A 77 -6.89 31.75 6.51
N SER A 78 -6.90 31.66 5.17
CA SER A 78 -6.49 32.79 4.34
C SER A 78 -7.45 33.98 4.48
N ALA A 79 -8.76 33.73 4.51
CA ALA A 79 -9.75 34.76 4.74
C ALA A 79 -9.61 35.38 6.15
N ALA A 80 -9.43 34.56 7.18
CA ALA A 80 -9.20 35.03 8.55
C ALA A 80 -7.90 35.86 8.67
N ALA A 81 -6.85 35.47 7.96
CA ALA A 81 -5.60 36.23 7.93
C ALA A 81 -5.77 37.62 7.28
N GLN A 82 -6.55 37.68 6.18
CA GLN A 82 -6.87 38.95 5.55
C GLN A 82 -7.70 39.87 6.46
N GLU A 83 -8.72 39.32 7.14
CA GLU A 83 -9.51 40.07 8.11
C GLU A 83 -8.67 40.56 9.29
N THR A 84 -7.79 39.71 9.81
CA THR A 84 -6.85 40.06 10.90
C THR A 84 -5.92 41.19 10.45
N SER A 85 -5.41 41.14 9.22
CA SER A 85 -4.56 42.21 8.65
C SER A 85 -5.30 43.53 8.55
N ALA A 86 -6.54 43.51 8.00
CA ALA A 86 -7.38 44.70 7.88
C ALA A 86 -7.71 45.31 9.27
N THR A 87 -8.04 44.45 10.24
CA THR A 87 -8.30 44.91 11.62
C THR A 87 -7.05 45.51 12.27
N SER A 88 -5.87 44.94 12.00
CA SER A 88 -4.60 45.48 12.49
C SER A 88 -4.27 46.84 11.90
N GLU A 89 -4.54 47.03 10.61
CA GLU A 89 -4.39 48.35 9.96
C GLU A 89 -5.35 49.39 10.56
N GLU A 90 -6.60 49.02 10.80
CA GLU A 90 -7.59 49.91 11.42
C GLU A 90 -7.18 50.25 12.85
N LEU A 91 -6.73 49.25 13.65
CA LEU A 91 -6.22 49.53 15.00
C LEU A 91 -5.01 50.45 15.01
N THR A 92 -4.12 50.31 14.04
CA THR A 92 -2.94 51.19 13.88
C THR A 92 -3.40 52.63 13.57
N ALA A 93 -4.37 52.78 12.70
CA ALA A 93 -4.94 54.09 12.35
C ALA A 93 -5.64 54.76 13.59
N GLN A 94 -6.40 53.98 14.34
CA GLN A 94 -7.03 54.43 15.56
C GLN A 94 -6.02 54.83 16.65
N ALA A 95 -4.98 54.03 16.84
CA ALA A 95 -3.88 54.32 17.76
C ALA A 95 -3.16 55.64 17.37
N THR A 96 -2.91 55.82 16.11
CA THR A 96 -2.29 57.09 15.58
C THR A 96 -3.22 58.29 15.82
N ALA A 97 -4.50 58.16 15.54
CA ALA A 97 -5.46 59.20 15.80
C ALA A 97 -5.56 59.54 17.30
N LEU A 98 -5.59 58.52 18.13
CA LEU A 98 -5.62 58.70 19.62
C LEU A 98 -4.35 59.37 20.12
N SER A 99 -3.20 59.00 19.63
CA SER A 99 -1.90 59.65 19.97
C SER A 99 -1.90 61.13 19.55
N GLY A 100 -2.47 61.42 18.38
CA GLY A 100 -2.66 62.82 17.93
C GLY A 100 -3.58 63.61 18.81
N LEU A 101 -4.67 63.02 19.29
CA LEU A 101 -5.59 63.70 20.23
C LEU A 101 -4.90 63.94 21.60
N VAL A 102 -4.24 62.96 22.14
CA VAL A 102 -3.49 63.08 23.41
C VAL A 102 -2.41 64.16 23.33
N SER A 103 -1.71 64.29 22.22
CA SER A 103 -0.68 65.33 22.00
C SER A 103 -1.25 66.73 22.02
N LYS A 104 -2.54 66.94 21.65
CA LYS A 104 -3.24 68.23 21.75
C LYS A 104 -3.56 68.61 23.22
N PHE A 105 -3.68 67.66 24.09
CA PHE A 105 -3.85 67.86 25.50
C PHE A 105 -2.50 67.81 26.22
N ARG A 106 -1.49 68.53 25.73
CA ARG A 106 -0.28 68.74 26.51
C ARG A 106 -0.66 69.34 27.85
N LEU A 107 -0.43 68.54 28.89
CA LEU A 107 -0.49 69.06 30.23
C LEU A 107 0.49 70.25 30.30
N ARG A 108 -0.06 71.39 30.56
CA ARG A 108 0.72 72.59 30.86
C ARG A 108 1.39 72.31 32.22
N ASP A 109 2.68 72.21 32.17
CA ASP A 109 3.48 72.26 33.40
C ASP A 109 3.26 73.57 34.12
#